data_03d092fdf78576a7500469dea792d42d
#
_entry.id   03d092fdf78576a7500469dea792d42d
#
_cell.length_a   1.000
_cell.length_b   1.000
_cell.length_c   1.000
_cell.angle_alpha   90.00
_cell.angle_beta   90.00
_cell.angle_gamma   90.00
#
_symmetry.space_group_name_H-M   'P 1'
#
loop_
_entity.id
_entity.type
_entity.pdbx_description
1 polymer ?
#
loop_
_entity_poly.entity_id
_entity_poly.type
_entity_poly.pdbx_seq_one_letter_code
_entity_poly.pdbx_strand_id
1 'polypeptide(L)'
;EEPLGRLSEQGLREVRGGQRFDTNNSAIGLEQRSSKDPSEAWVQGLGLGVKFGAPLDPYVRYSAARQWNFSESKWQINSLSRVTQFNQRGLQVRTNFDVNRPIDEDRTLRFQTYVDFEERRDSAVFSQTAEINRVIDSRTALRYALIVVGEDRGENTIKDYVLQAYYRRDIHKNILFMDIVPEIHFPTEGNLDPYVALTFRLEAFFRGNFSRLF
;
A
#
# COMPACT_ATOMS: atom_id res chain seq x y z
N GLU A 1 -6.92 3.52 20.84
CA GLU A 1 -6.84 3.45 19.36
C GLU A 1 -5.46 3.92 18.95
N GLU A 2 -4.61 3.03 18.51
CA GLU A 2 -3.21 3.29 18.25
C GLU A 2 -3.02 4.26 17.06
N PRO A 3 -2.30 5.37 17.24
CA PRO A 3 -1.99 6.32 16.16
C PRO A 3 -1.21 5.68 15.00
N LEU A 4 -0.42 4.64 15.29
CA LEU A 4 0.39 3.90 14.32
C LEU A 4 -0.44 3.08 13.32
N GLY A 5 -1.54 2.47 13.72
CA GLY A 5 -2.39 1.70 12.81
C GLY A 5 -2.94 2.56 11.69
N ARG A 6 -3.36 3.78 12.00
CA ARG A 6 -3.85 4.74 10.99
C ARG A 6 -2.72 5.34 10.15
N LEU A 7 -1.55 5.56 10.74
CA LEU A 7 -0.38 6.07 10.04
C LEU A 7 0.15 5.03 9.03
N SER A 8 0.12 3.74 9.38
CA SER A 8 0.64 2.68 8.52
C SER A 8 -0.29 2.31 7.36
N GLU A 9 -1.61 2.22 7.59
CA GLU A 9 -2.54 1.77 6.55
C GLU A 9 -2.78 2.81 5.45
N GLN A 10 -2.85 4.09 5.80
CA GLN A 10 -3.13 5.16 4.83
C GLN A 10 -1.87 5.64 4.11
N GLY A 11 -0.75 5.78 4.81
CA GLY A 11 0.53 6.15 4.18
C GLY A 11 1.02 5.14 3.16
N LEU A 12 0.73 3.86 3.37
CA LEU A 12 1.16 2.77 2.47
C LEU A 12 0.38 2.66 1.17
N ARG A 13 -0.83 3.22 1.10
CA ARG A 13 -1.60 3.22 -0.15
C ARG A 13 -1.02 4.15 -1.22
N GLU A 14 -0.27 5.16 -0.81
CA GLU A 14 0.12 6.25 -1.70
C GLU A 14 1.63 6.32 -2.01
N VAL A 15 2.48 5.72 -1.17
CA VAL A 15 3.94 5.73 -1.37
C VAL A 15 4.41 4.56 -2.27
N ARG A 16 3.56 4.05 -3.10
CA ARG A 16 3.96 3.12 -4.15
C ARG A 16 4.51 3.90 -5.32
N GLY A 17 5.82 3.96 -5.35
CA GLY A 17 6.70 4.49 -6.36
C GLY A 17 6.05 5.12 -7.57
N GLY A 18 6.16 6.45 -7.71
CA GLY A 18 5.97 7.15 -8.98
C GLY A 18 4.69 6.91 -9.76
N GLN A 19 3.70 6.21 -9.19
CA GLN A 19 2.39 6.13 -9.83
C GLN A 19 1.78 7.53 -9.83
N ARG A 20 1.94 8.21 -10.95
CA ARG A 20 1.13 9.36 -11.30
C ARG A 20 -0.29 9.07 -10.86
N PHE A 21 -0.91 10.04 -10.19
CA PHE A 21 -2.35 10.06 -9.95
C PHE A 21 -3.05 9.79 -11.27
N ASP A 22 -3.32 8.53 -11.54
CA ASP A 22 -4.11 8.14 -12.68
C ASP A 22 -5.56 8.41 -12.27
N THR A 23 -6.06 9.58 -12.62
CA THR A 23 -7.46 9.97 -12.45
C THR A 23 -8.43 8.98 -13.13
N ASN A 24 -7.92 8.09 -13.96
CA ASN A 24 -8.66 7.00 -14.60
C ASN A 24 -8.84 5.74 -13.72
N ASN A 25 -8.46 5.76 -12.45
CA ASN A 25 -8.58 4.61 -11.54
C ASN A 25 -9.88 4.57 -10.72
N SER A 26 -10.86 5.40 -11.05
CA SER A 26 -12.16 5.37 -10.39
C SER A 26 -12.92 4.09 -10.73
N ALA A 27 -13.43 3.42 -9.72
CA ALA A 27 -14.28 2.25 -9.86
C ALA A 27 -15.39 2.30 -8.82
N ILE A 28 -16.56 1.78 -9.16
CA ILE A 28 -17.67 1.53 -8.24
C ILE A 28 -17.98 0.05 -8.21
N GLY A 29 -18.26 -0.49 -7.02
CA GLY A 29 -18.56 -1.90 -6.89
C GLY A 29 -19.13 -2.24 -5.54
N LEU A 30 -19.68 -3.45 -5.43
CA LEU A 30 -20.15 -4.06 -4.21
C LEU A 30 -19.25 -5.25 -3.90
N GLU A 31 -18.88 -5.41 -2.64
CA GLU A 31 -18.09 -6.55 -2.17
C GLU A 31 -18.76 -7.13 -0.92
N GLN A 32 -19.11 -8.40 -0.97
CA GLN A 32 -19.56 -9.16 0.18
C GLN A 32 -18.34 -9.87 0.77
N ARG A 33 -18.10 -9.69 2.06
CA ARG A 33 -17.02 -10.32 2.80
C ARG A 33 -17.54 -11.26 3.87
N SER A 34 -16.79 -12.31 4.14
CA SER A 34 -16.98 -13.14 5.32
C SER A 34 -16.83 -12.30 6.59
N SER A 35 -17.71 -12.50 7.56
CA SER A 35 -17.68 -11.80 8.87
C SER A 35 -16.64 -12.37 9.84
N LYS A 36 -15.77 -13.29 9.41
CA LYS A 36 -14.73 -13.91 10.25
C LYS A 36 -13.62 -12.93 10.58
N ASP A 37 -13.02 -13.12 11.76
CA ASP A 37 -11.80 -12.40 12.13
C ASP A 37 -10.61 -12.92 11.30
N PRO A 38 -9.83 -12.05 10.65
CA PRO A 38 -8.65 -12.45 9.88
C PRO A 38 -7.59 -13.14 10.72
N SER A 39 -7.53 -12.92 12.03
CA SER A 39 -6.58 -13.57 12.94
C SER A 39 -6.94 -15.03 13.24
N GLU A 40 -8.22 -15.39 13.12
CA GLU A 40 -8.70 -16.74 13.39
C GLU A 40 -8.85 -17.58 12.13
N ALA A 41 -9.27 -16.96 11.03
CA ALA A 41 -9.57 -17.67 9.78
C ALA A 41 -9.26 -16.84 8.54
N TRP A 42 -9.34 -17.48 7.37
CA TRP A 42 -9.32 -16.77 6.10
C TRP A 42 -10.60 -15.95 5.94
N VAL A 43 -10.45 -14.64 5.74
CA VAL A 43 -11.53 -13.74 5.33
C VAL A 43 -11.56 -13.73 3.82
N GLN A 44 -12.66 -14.19 3.26
CA GLN A 44 -12.88 -14.25 1.83
C GLN A 44 -13.92 -13.20 1.42
N GLY A 45 -13.74 -12.61 0.26
CA GLY A 45 -14.66 -11.64 -0.33
C GLY A 45 -14.91 -11.94 -1.80
N LEU A 46 -16.14 -11.74 -2.22
CA LEU A 46 -16.55 -11.75 -3.61
C LEU A 46 -17.17 -10.41 -3.96
N GLY A 47 -16.71 -9.78 -5.02
CA GLY A 47 -17.16 -8.47 -5.44
C GLY A 47 -17.43 -8.41 -6.94
N LEU A 48 -18.30 -7.50 -7.32
CA LEU A 48 -18.52 -7.10 -8.71
C LEU A 48 -18.52 -5.57 -8.78
N GLY A 49 -18.10 -5.05 -9.92
CA GLY A 49 -18.10 -3.61 -10.12
C GLY A 49 -17.78 -3.22 -11.56
N VAL A 50 -17.67 -1.93 -11.75
CA VAL A 50 -17.29 -1.33 -13.02
C VAL A 50 -16.17 -0.34 -12.77
N LYS A 51 -15.10 -0.47 -13.51
CA LYS A 51 -14.03 0.51 -13.56
C LYS A 51 -14.37 1.55 -14.62
N PHE A 52 -14.29 2.82 -14.22
CA PHE A 52 -14.53 3.92 -15.13
C PHE A 52 -13.32 4.13 -16.05
N GLY A 53 -13.60 4.28 -17.32
CA GLY A 53 -12.67 4.50 -18.41
C GLY A 53 -13.43 4.53 -19.72
N ALA A 54 -12.77 4.76 -20.81
CA ALA A 54 -13.35 4.64 -22.15
C ALA A 54 -12.66 3.49 -22.88
N PRO A 55 -13.31 2.33 -23.02
CA PRO A 55 -14.67 1.97 -22.58
C PRO A 55 -14.77 1.60 -21.10
N LEU A 56 -15.99 1.51 -20.57
CA LEU A 56 -16.27 0.98 -19.23
C LEU A 56 -15.81 -0.47 -19.13
N ASP A 57 -15.23 -0.84 -17.99
CA ASP A 57 -14.63 -2.16 -17.77
C ASP A 57 -15.25 -2.87 -16.56
N PRO A 58 -16.34 -3.67 -16.78
CA PRO A 58 -16.92 -4.48 -15.72
C PRO A 58 -15.93 -5.51 -15.20
N TYR A 59 -16.04 -5.84 -13.90
CA TYR A 59 -15.17 -6.85 -13.29
C TYR A 59 -15.88 -7.69 -12.24
N VAL A 60 -15.34 -8.88 -12.04
CA VAL A 60 -15.59 -9.75 -10.88
C VAL A 60 -14.28 -9.87 -10.11
N ARG A 61 -14.36 -9.82 -8.78
CA ARG A 61 -13.20 -9.88 -7.89
C ARG A 61 -13.41 -10.92 -6.80
N TYR A 62 -12.39 -11.73 -6.58
CA TYR A 62 -12.24 -12.53 -5.38
C TYR A 62 -11.11 -11.98 -4.53
N SER A 63 -11.30 -11.94 -3.22
CA SER A 63 -10.27 -11.53 -2.27
C SER A 63 -10.13 -12.55 -1.13
N ALA A 64 -8.92 -12.75 -0.65
CA ALA A 64 -8.63 -13.59 0.49
C ALA A 64 -7.59 -12.88 1.38
N ALA A 65 -7.91 -12.75 2.67
CA ALA A 65 -7.04 -12.13 3.65
C ALA A 65 -6.87 -13.03 4.87
N ARG A 66 -5.68 -13.01 5.46
CA ARG A 66 -5.40 -13.68 6.72
C ARG A 66 -4.32 -12.95 7.50
N GLN A 67 -4.43 -13.03 8.82
CA GLN A 67 -3.45 -12.53 9.77
C GLN A 67 -2.99 -13.70 10.66
N TRP A 68 -1.69 -13.77 10.91
CA TRP A 68 -1.09 -14.70 11.87
C TRP A 68 -0.35 -13.89 12.91
N ASN A 69 -0.62 -14.18 14.19
CA ASN A 69 0.00 -13.52 15.33
C ASN A 69 0.82 -14.56 16.10
N PHE A 70 2.11 -14.33 16.19
CA PHE A 70 3.05 -15.18 16.93
C PHE A 70 3.42 -14.50 18.25
N SER A 71 2.68 -14.78 19.32
CA SER A 71 2.78 -14.08 20.61
C SER A 71 4.17 -14.14 21.23
N GLU A 72 4.84 -15.28 21.20
CA GLU A 72 6.17 -15.46 21.79
C GLU A 72 7.25 -14.61 21.08
N SER A 73 7.24 -14.59 19.77
CA SER A 73 8.23 -13.86 18.96
C SER A 73 7.80 -12.44 18.61
N LYS A 74 6.56 -12.06 18.95
CA LYS A 74 5.92 -10.78 18.61
C LYS A 74 5.84 -10.50 17.11
N TRP A 75 5.99 -11.51 16.26
CA TRP A 75 5.79 -11.36 14.82
C TRP A 75 4.31 -11.38 14.49
N GLN A 76 3.92 -10.49 13.60
CA GLN A 76 2.61 -10.47 12.97
C GLN A 76 2.81 -10.56 11.45
N ILE A 77 2.09 -11.47 10.83
CA ILE A 77 2.09 -11.66 9.37
C ILE A 77 0.69 -11.38 8.86
N ASN A 78 0.58 -10.53 7.84
CA ASN A 78 -0.67 -10.24 7.14
C ASN A 78 -0.52 -10.60 5.67
N SER A 79 -1.50 -11.29 5.13
CA SER A 79 -1.59 -11.61 3.71
C SER A 79 -2.92 -11.11 3.15
N LEU A 80 -2.88 -10.48 1.97
CA LEU A 80 -4.06 -10.08 1.22
C LEU A 80 -3.81 -10.37 -0.26
N SER A 81 -4.57 -11.29 -0.82
CA SER A 81 -4.55 -11.59 -2.25
C SER A 81 -5.88 -11.21 -2.88
N ARG A 82 -5.83 -10.69 -4.09
CA ARG A 82 -6.99 -10.33 -4.91
C ARG A 82 -6.79 -10.84 -6.32
N VAL A 83 -7.79 -11.54 -6.82
CA VAL A 83 -7.90 -11.95 -8.21
C VAL A 83 -9.09 -11.20 -8.80
N THR A 84 -8.86 -10.46 -9.87
CA THR A 84 -9.90 -9.66 -10.53
C THR A 84 -9.91 -10.00 -12.00
N GLN A 85 -11.06 -10.47 -12.49
CA GLN A 85 -11.29 -10.67 -13.92
C GLN A 85 -12.01 -9.43 -14.46
N PHE A 86 -11.35 -8.70 -15.32
CA PHE A 86 -11.91 -7.58 -16.07
C PHE A 86 -12.38 -8.05 -17.45
N ASN A 87 -13.42 -7.42 -17.95
CA ASN A 87 -13.92 -7.74 -19.30
C ASN A 87 -12.94 -7.31 -20.41
N GLN A 88 -12.24 -6.19 -20.22
CA GLN A 88 -11.35 -5.60 -21.24
C GLN A 88 -9.85 -5.85 -20.95
N ARG A 89 -9.48 -5.86 -19.67
CA ARG A 89 -8.07 -5.96 -19.24
C ARG A 89 -7.60 -7.38 -19.01
N GLY A 90 -8.54 -8.33 -18.96
CA GLY A 90 -8.24 -9.71 -18.61
C GLY A 90 -8.02 -9.90 -17.12
N LEU A 91 -7.20 -10.87 -16.76
CA LEU A 91 -6.91 -11.25 -15.40
C LEU A 91 -5.92 -10.28 -14.73
N GLN A 92 -6.21 -9.89 -13.49
CA GLN A 92 -5.28 -9.20 -12.60
C GLN A 92 -5.16 -9.95 -11.28
N VAL A 93 -3.93 -10.21 -10.87
CA VAL A 93 -3.62 -10.82 -9.57
C VAL A 93 -2.77 -9.86 -8.75
N ARG A 94 -3.26 -9.48 -7.58
CA ARG A 94 -2.55 -8.64 -6.63
C ARG A 94 -2.35 -9.36 -5.31
N THR A 95 -1.12 -9.39 -4.83
CA THR A 95 -0.80 -9.96 -3.53
C THR A 95 0.02 -8.99 -2.72
N ASN A 96 -0.36 -8.85 -1.46
CA ASN A 96 0.34 -8.11 -0.44
C ASN A 96 0.68 -9.07 0.70
N PHE A 97 1.92 -9.06 1.13
CA PHE A 97 2.39 -9.84 2.25
C PHE A 97 3.22 -8.94 3.16
N ASP A 98 2.77 -8.78 4.40
CA ASP A 98 3.38 -7.90 5.39
C ASP A 98 3.83 -8.71 6.59
N VAL A 99 5.06 -8.51 7.01
CA VAL A 99 5.64 -9.11 8.21
C VAL A 99 6.07 -7.99 9.15
N ASN A 100 5.45 -7.91 10.31
CA ASN A 100 5.66 -6.84 11.27
C ASN A 100 6.20 -7.38 12.59
N ARG A 101 7.09 -6.63 13.24
CA ARG A 101 7.58 -6.91 14.57
C ARG A 101 7.84 -5.63 15.35
N PRO A 102 7.22 -5.42 16.51
CA PRO A 102 7.65 -4.36 17.41
C PRO A 102 9.07 -4.65 17.93
N ILE A 103 9.96 -3.68 17.81
CA ILE A 103 11.32 -3.74 18.35
C ILE A 103 11.27 -3.31 19.82
N ASP A 104 10.56 -2.21 20.08
CA ASP A 104 10.28 -1.63 21.40
C ASP A 104 8.93 -0.89 21.36
N GLU A 105 8.67 -0.04 22.38
CA GLU A 105 7.41 0.72 22.51
C GLU A 105 7.19 1.73 21.39
N ASP A 106 8.29 2.28 20.83
CA ASP A 106 8.23 3.35 19.84
C ASP A 106 8.60 2.89 18.42
N ARG A 107 9.16 1.68 18.25
CA ARG A 107 9.70 1.23 16.96
C ARG A 107 9.12 -0.10 16.51
N THR A 108 8.80 -0.15 15.22
CA THR A 108 8.35 -1.37 14.54
C THR A 108 9.18 -1.61 13.29
N LEU A 109 9.69 -2.83 13.17
CA LEU A 109 10.29 -3.35 11.95
C LEU A 109 9.19 -3.94 11.07
N ARG A 110 9.21 -3.64 9.77
CA ARG A 110 8.26 -4.16 8.80
C ARG A 110 8.95 -4.55 7.52
N PHE A 111 8.54 -5.70 7.00
CA PHE A 111 8.87 -6.14 5.65
C PHE A 111 7.57 -6.28 4.86
N GLN A 112 7.54 -5.71 3.68
CA GLN A 112 6.39 -5.78 2.81
C GLN A 112 6.80 -6.29 1.44
N THR A 113 6.07 -7.29 0.94
CA THR A 113 6.14 -7.76 -0.43
C THR A 113 4.84 -7.43 -1.15
N TYR A 114 4.96 -6.85 -2.32
CA TYR A 114 3.84 -6.57 -3.20
C TYR A 114 4.10 -7.14 -4.58
N VAL A 115 3.08 -7.78 -5.15
CA VAL A 115 3.10 -8.28 -6.53
C VAL A 115 1.79 -7.88 -7.21
N ASP A 116 1.87 -7.37 -8.42
CA ASP A 116 0.73 -7.01 -9.28
C ASP A 116 0.99 -7.54 -10.69
N PHE A 117 0.35 -8.64 -11.03
CA PHE A 117 0.30 -9.18 -12.39
C PHE A 117 -0.96 -8.67 -13.09
N GLU A 118 -0.84 -8.27 -14.35
CA GLU A 118 -1.95 -7.89 -15.20
C GLU A 118 -1.75 -8.49 -16.60
N GLU A 119 -2.69 -9.35 -17.03
CA GLU A 119 -2.64 -10.08 -18.29
C GLU A 119 -2.45 -9.15 -19.50
N ARG A 120 -3.12 -8.01 -19.54
CA ARG A 120 -2.97 -7.04 -20.64
C ARG A 120 -1.57 -6.46 -20.74
N ARG A 121 -0.86 -6.30 -19.62
CA ARG A 121 0.55 -5.88 -19.62
C ARG A 121 1.50 -6.99 -19.99
N ASP A 122 1.05 -8.24 -19.80
CA ASP A 122 1.89 -9.43 -19.90
C ASP A 122 3.16 -9.32 -19.05
N SER A 123 2.99 -8.73 -17.86
CA SER A 123 4.08 -8.52 -16.90
C SER A 123 3.58 -8.49 -15.45
N ALA A 124 4.46 -8.90 -14.54
CA ALA A 124 4.31 -8.74 -13.12
C ALA A 124 5.23 -7.61 -12.60
N VAL A 125 4.63 -6.63 -11.92
CA VAL A 125 5.38 -5.63 -11.16
C VAL A 125 5.44 -6.09 -9.71
N PHE A 126 6.61 -5.99 -9.11
CA PHE A 126 6.79 -6.34 -7.70
C PHE A 126 7.56 -5.25 -6.95
N SER A 127 7.34 -5.17 -5.66
CA SER A 127 8.18 -4.38 -4.77
C SER A 127 8.42 -5.12 -3.47
N GLN A 128 9.65 -4.96 -2.97
CA GLN A 128 10.05 -5.43 -1.65
C GLN A 128 10.47 -4.21 -0.83
N THR A 129 9.88 -4.04 0.34
CA THR A 129 10.19 -2.94 1.24
C THR A 129 10.66 -3.48 2.59
N ALA A 130 11.77 -2.97 3.08
CA ALA A 130 12.20 -3.15 4.46
C ALA A 130 12.15 -1.77 5.13
N GLU A 131 11.42 -1.65 6.24
CA GLU A 131 11.22 -0.36 6.90
C GLU A 131 11.26 -0.44 8.41
N ILE A 132 11.70 0.65 9.01
CA ILE A 132 11.62 0.90 10.45
C ILE A 132 10.72 2.11 10.66
N ASN A 133 9.61 1.89 11.35
CA ASN A 133 8.70 2.94 11.78
C ASN A 133 9.03 3.33 13.21
N ARG A 134 9.06 4.64 13.50
CA ARG A 134 9.29 5.19 14.83
C ARG A 134 8.25 6.24 15.17
N VAL A 135 7.62 6.10 16.33
CA VAL A 135 6.81 7.16 16.94
C VAL A 135 7.76 8.05 17.71
N ILE A 136 7.80 9.34 17.39
CA ILE A 136 8.63 10.33 18.10
C ILE A 136 7.84 10.91 19.27
N ASP A 137 6.59 11.26 19.03
CA ASP A 137 5.65 11.76 20.01
C ASP A 137 4.19 11.51 19.55
N SER A 138 3.20 11.95 20.32
CA SER A 138 1.77 11.74 20.00
C SER A 138 1.29 12.37 18.68
N ARG A 139 2.11 13.19 18.04
CA ARG A 139 1.78 13.91 16.80
C ARG A 139 2.76 13.66 15.68
N THR A 140 3.89 13.01 15.96
CA THR A 140 5.01 12.90 15.01
C THR A 140 5.44 11.45 14.86
N ALA A 141 5.51 11.00 13.62
CA ALA A 141 6.06 9.69 13.25
C ALA A 141 7.13 9.84 12.16
N LEU A 142 8.08 8.94 12.18
CA LEU A 142 9.18 8.85 11.24
C LEU A 142 9.28 7.41 10.71
N ARG A 143 9.53 7.26 9.43
CA ARG A 143 9.78 5.96 8.81
C ARG A 143 11.03 6.07 7.94
N TYR A 144 11.88 5.06 8.01
CA TYR A 144 12.98 4.83 7.07
C TYR A 144 12.69 3.56 6.30
N ALA A 145 12.84 3.60 5.00
CA ALA A 145 12.58 2.46 4.13
C ALA A 145 13.67 2.28 3.08
N LEU A 146 13.99 1.03 2.83
CA LEU A 146 14.66 0.55 1.64
C LEU A 146 13.63 -0.15 0.77
N ILE A 147 13.46 0.30 -0.46
CA ILE A 147 12.48 -0.22 -1.39
C ILE A 147 13.20 -0.72 -2.64
N VAL A 148 12.88 -1.93 -3.06
CA VAL A 148 13.32 -2.50 -4.33
C VAL A 148 12.08 -2.65 -5.20
N VAL A 149 12.10 -2.06 -6.39
CA VAL A 149 11.01 -2.15 -7.38
C VAL A 149 11.51 -2.93 -8.57
N GLY A 150 10.69 -3.84 -9.06
CA GLY A 150 11.02 -4.63 -10.22
C GLY A 150 9.80 -4.95 -11.08
N GLU A 151 10.11 -5.43 -12.27
CA GLU A 151 9.15 -5.93 -13.25
C GLU A 151 9.78 -7.11 -13.95
N ASP A 152 9.01 -8.16 -14.25
CA ASP A 152 9.49 -9.37 -14.94
C ASP A 152 9.67 -9.15 -16.45
N ARG A 153 9.60 -7.91 -16.91
CA ARG A 153 9.72 -7.52 -18.31
C ARG A 153 10.95 -6.65 -18.56
N GLY A 154 11.68 -6.94 -19.63
CA GLY A 154 12.88 -6.21 -20.04
C GLY A 154 14.18 -6.94 -19.68
N GLU A 155 15.32 -6.27 -19.90
CA GLU A 155 16.64 -6.87 -19.68
C GLU A 155 16.97 -7.02 -18.20
N ASN A 156 16.55 -6.05 -17.38
CA ASN A 156 16.76 -6.07 -15.94
C ASN A 156 15.45 -6.28 -15.21
N THR A 157 15.38 -7.29 -14.36
CA THR A 157 14.21 -7.57 -13.52
C THR A 157 14.02 -6.51 -12.43
N ILE A 158 15.11 -5.98 -11.85
CA ILE A 158 15.05 -4.88 -10.89
C ILE A 158 15.17 -3.57 -11.66
N LYS A 159 14.26 -2.64 -11.39
CA LYS A 159 14.17 -1.35 -12.06
C LYS A 159 14.73 -0.21 -11.23
N ASP A 160 14.57 -0.27 -9.90
CA ASP A 160 14.98 0.82 -9.03
C ASP A 160 15.25 0.32 -7.60
N TYR A 161 16.25 0.91 -6.93
CA TYR A 161 16.44 0.86 -5.50
C TYR A 161 16.18 2.24 -4.93
N VAL A 162 15.30 2.32 -3.92
CA VAL A 162 14.92 3.61 -3.33
C VAL A 162 15.24 3.61 -1.84
N LEU A 163 16.00 4.61 -1.40
CA LEU A 163 16.14 4.97 0.00
C LEU A 163 15.16 6.10 0.30
N GLN A 164 14.29 5.89 1.27
CA GLN A 164 13.24 6.85 1.62
C GLN A 164 13.27 7.14 3.13
N ALA A 165 13.12 8.41 3.49
CA ALA A 165 12.69 8.81 4.80
C ALA A 165 11.30 9.45 4.68
N TYR A 166 10.40 9.13 5.60
CA TYR A 166 9.05 9.66 5.64
C TYR A 166 8.79 10.27 7.01
N TYR A 167 8.62 11.58 7.04
CA TYR A 167 8.27 12.33 8.24
C TYR A 167 6.80 12.74 8.14
N ARG A 168 6.01 12.38 9.16
CA ARG A 168 4.61 12.79 9.28
C ARG A 168 4.37 13.50 10.59
N ARG A 169 3.66 14.63 10.50
CA ARG A 169 3.25 15.40 11.69
C ARG A 169 1.79 15.81 11.61
N ASP A 170 1.05 15.55 12.70
CA ASP A 170 -0.25 16.17 12.93
C ASP A 170 -0.06 17.63 13.29
N ILE A 171 -0.45 18.53 12.40
CA ILE A 171 -0.35 19.97 12.58
C ILE A 171 -1.64 20.59 13.13
N HIS A 172 -2.76 19.86 13.04
CA HIS A 172 -4.02 20.33 13.61
C HIS A 172 -4.97 19.20 14.03
N LYS A 173 -4.99 18.85 15.32
CA LYS A 173 -6.03 18.05 16.01
C LYS A 173 -6.48 16.77 15.30
N ASN A 174 -5.57 16.00 14.74
CA ASN A 174 -5.86 14.80 13.94
C ASN A 174 -6.75 15.07 12.69
N ILE A 175 -6.80 16.32 12.24
CA ILE A 175 -7.54 16.72 11.05
C ILE A 175 -6.57 17.03 9.91
N LEU A 176 -5.48 17.74 10.19
CA LEU A 176 -4.52 18.15 9.18
C LEU A 176 -3.13 17.57 9.46
N PHE A 177 -2.59 16.87 8.50
CA PHE A 177 -1.28 16.26 8.56
C PHE A 177 -0.36 16.85 7.49
N MET A 178 0.90 16.97 7.85
CA MET A 178 1.99 17.35 6.95
C MET A 178 2.94 16.18 6.81
N ASP A 179 3.27 15.84 5.58
CA ASP A 179 4.24 14.82 5.25
C ASP A 179 5.40 15.44 4.47
N ILE A 180 6.62 15.01 4.79
CA ILE A 180 7.84 15.34 4.07
C ILE A 180 8.54 14.02 3.75
N VAL A 181 8.78 13.77 2.46
CA VAL A 181 9.30 12.48 1.99
C VAL A 181 10.50 12.72 1.06
N PRO A 182 11.72 12.82 1.60
CA PRO A 182 12.92 12.75 0.79
C PRO A 182 13.20 11.31 0.34
N GLU A 183 13.61 11.16 -0.92
CA GLU A 183 13.93 9.89 -1.56
C GLU A 183 15.22 10.01 -2.36
N ILE A 184 16.01 8.94 -2.38
CA ILE A 184 17.15 8.78 -3.27
C ILE A 184 16.88 7.55 -4.12
N HIS A 185 16.89 7.73 -5.41
CA HIS A 185 16.63 6.70 -6.42
C HIS A 185 17.94 6.25 -7.07
N PHE A 186 18.07 4.95 -7.27
CA PHE A 186 19.18 4.29 -7.97
C PHE A 186 18.59 3.42 -9.08
N PRO A 187 18.18 4.02 -10.21
CA PRO A 187 17.62 3.28 -11.34
C PRO A 187 18.65 2.33 -11.92
N THR A 188 18.20 1.16 -12.36
CA THR A 188 19.06 0.12 -12.95
C THR A 188 18.95 0.03 -14.46
N GLU A 189 18.00 0.72 -15.07
CA GLU A 189 17.78 0.76 -16.51
C GLU A 189 18.05 2.15 -17.09
N GLY A 190 18.45 2.17 -18.37
CA GLY A 190 18.48 3.38 -19.18
C GLY A 190 19.69 4.30 -18.96
N ASN A 191 20.76 3.83 -18.32
CA ASN A 191 21.94 4.65 -17.97
C ASN A 191 21.55 5.94 -17.21
N LEU A 192 20.55 5.87 -16.36
CA LEU A 192 20.10 6.99 -15.54
C LEU A 192 21.01 7.13 -14.33
N ASP A 193 21.46 8.35 -14.08
CA ASP A 193 22.20 8.66 -12.85
C ASP A 193 21.27 8.62 -11.63
N PRO A 194 21.78 8.28 -10.44
CA PRO A 194 21.04 8.42 -9.20
C PRO A 194 20.51 9.86 -9.03
N TYR A 195 19.28 9.96 -8.55
CA TYR A 195 18.63 11.27 -8.35
C TYR A 195 17.92 11.35 -6.99
N VAL A 196 17.71 12.57 -6.54
CA VAL A 196 16.98 12.88 -5.30
C VAL A 196 15.61 13.44 -5.65
N ALA A 197 14.59 12.95 -4.96
CA ALA A 197 13.24 13.48 -5.01
C ALA A 197 12.82 13.95 -3.61
N LEU A 198 12.00 15.01 -3.56
CA LEU A 198 11.40 15.50 -2.33
C LEU A 198 9.91 15.71 -2.54
N THR A 199 9.10 14.99 -1.79
CA THR A 199 7.65 15.15 -1.79
C THR A 199 7.22 15.88 -0.51
N PHE A 200 6.44 16.93 -0.68
CA PHE A 200 5.73 17.61 0.39
C PHE A 200 4.23 17.42 0.18
N ARG A 201 3.51 16.97 1.23
CA ARG A 201 2.08 16.72 1.18
C ARG A 201 1.37 17.29 2.39
N LEU A 202 0.21 17.91 2.15
CA LEU A 202 -0.77 18.24 3.19
C LEU A 202 -2.01 17.38 2.99
N GLU A 203 -2.43 16.71 4.04
CA GLU A 203 -3.58 15.81 4.01
C GLU A 203 -4.59 16.23 5.09
N ALA A 204 -5.85 16.47 4.67
CA ALA A 204 -6.93 16.84 5.56
C ALA A 204 -7.98 15.72 5.66
N PHE A 205 -8.30 15.30 6.89
CA PHE A 205 -9.33 14.30 7.18
C PHE A 205 -10.58 14.98 7.73
N PHE A 206 -11.66 14.92 6.97
CA PHE A 206 -12.95 15.42 7.42
C PHE A 206 -13.78 14.23 7.96
N ARG A 207 -14.03 14.21 9.27
CA ARG A 207 -15.00 13.29 9.86
C ARG A 207 -16.40 13.86 9.67
N GLY A 208 -16.98 13.63 8.47
CA GLY A 208 -18.37 13.95 8.19
C GLY A 208 -19.29 12.83 8.69
N ASN A 209 -20.16 13.11 9.65
CA ASN A 209 -21.37 12.30 9.84
C ASN A 209 -22.33 12.65 8.70
N PHE A 210 -22.12 12.08 7.52
CA PHE A 210 -23.02 12.24 6.35
C PHE A 210 -24.40 11.59 6.57
N SER A 211 -24.62 10.85 7.67
CA SER A 211 -25.90 10.24 8.01
C SER A 211 -27.02 11.22 8.40
N ARG A 212 -26.77 12.53 8.41
CA ARG A 212 -27.79 13.56 8.72
C ARG A 212 -28.25 14.37 7.51
N LEU A 213 -27.83 14.01 6.31
CA LEU A 213 -28.19 14.74 5.08
C LEU A 213 -29.19 13.98 4.17
N PHE A 214 -29.72 12.84 4.61
CA PHE A 214 -30.78 12.10 3.94
C PHE A 214 -31.86 11.67 4.92
#